data_87efb0dbe1a152fc179524e07cb9ad28
#
_entry.id   87efb0dbe1a152fc179524e07cb9ad28
#
_cell.length_a   1.000
_cell.length_b   1.000
_cell.length_c   1.000
_cell.angle_alpha   90.00
_cell.angle_beta   90.00
_cell.angle_gamma   90.00
#
_symmetry.space_group_name_H-M   'P 1'
#
loop_
_entity.id
_entity.type
_entity.pdbx_description
1 polymer ?
#
loop_
_entity_poly.entity_id
_entity_poly.type
_entity_poly.pdbx_seq_one_letter_code
_entity_poly.pdbx_strand_id
1 'polypeptide(L)'
;MKNTGIFLLFLALATIALPADVLAASFNCRGGIISTGDSSMDVLAKCGDPDSKESHQEELSERLGDNTRQKTFITVEDWTYNFGPTQFMRTVVLKNGVVTDVRTGNYGYVNPAEPATRECSEQYVSIGDSKTDVLAKCGEPTLKNTHVDEFKERLDDTTRTVSVTVEEWSYNLGPTRFVRILTFRNSRLTNIRTGNYGY
;
A
#
# COMPACT_ATOMS: atom_id res chain seq x y z
N MET A 1 28.27 -52.75 -53.26
CA MET A 1 27.06 -52.42 -52.46
C MET A 1 27.43 -51.27 -51.55
N LYS A 2 26.97 -50.03 -51.84
CA LYS A 2 27.34 -48.82 -51.14
C LYS A 2 26.32 -48.56 -50.05
N ASN A 3 26.74 -48.52 -48.77
CA ASN A 3 25.91 -48.09 -47.64
C ASN A 3 26.07 -46.59 -47.47
N THR A 4 25.00 -45.86 -47.73
CA THR A 4 24.93 -44.41 -47.52
C THR A 4 24.34 -44.17 -46.11
N GLY A 5 25.17 -43.81 -45.16
CA GLY A 5 24.74 -43.42 -43.81
C GLY A 5 24.17 -41.97 -43.80
N ILE A 6 22.91 -41.84 -43.47
CA ILE A 6 22.26 -40.53 -43.25
C ILE A 6 22.58 -40.06 -41.87
N PHE A 7 23.38 -38.97 -41.75
CA PHE A 7 23.63 -38.23 -40.52
C PHE A 7 22.46 -37.28 -40.26
N LEU A 8 21.58 -37.60 -39.32
CA LEU A 8 20.55 -36.69 -38.85
C LEU A 8 21.17 -35.67 -37.84
N LEU A 9 21.32 -34.43 -38.31
CA LEU A 9 21.78 -33.34 -37.50
C LEU A 9 20.62 -32.85 -36.63
N PHE A 10 20.62 -33.17 -35.36
CA PHE A 10 19.68 -32.59 -34.37
C PHE A 10 20.10 -31.18 -34.05
N LEU A 11 19.36 -30.20 -34.59
CA LEU A 11 19.49 -28.79 -34.27
C LEU A 11 18.78 -28.56 -32.92
N ALA A 12 19.53 -28.49 -31.80
CA ALA A 12 19.00 -28.14 -30.51
C ALA A 12 18.66 -26.66 -30.47
N LEU A 13 17.36 -26.34 -30.53
CA LEU A 13 16.85 -24.97 -30.39
C LEU A 13 16.98 -24.62 -28.88
N ALA A 14 18.04 -23.87 -28.54
CA ALA A 14 18.17 -23.28 -27.20
C ALA A 14 17.16 -22.14 -27.07
N THR A 15 16.07 -22.35 -26.34
CA THR A 15 15.14 -21.31 -25.94
C THR A 15 15.83 -20.40 -24.91
N ILE A 16 16.28 -19.24 -25.33
CA ILE A 16 16.75 -18.18 -24.44
C ILE A 16 15.50 -17.65 -23.72
N ALA A 17 15.30 -18.06 -22.47
CA ALA A 17 14.32 -17.44 -21.59
C ALA A 17 14.84 -16.01 -21.28
N LEU A 18 14.27 -15.01 -21.91
CA LEU A 18 14.50 -13.61 -21.56
C LEU A 18 13.97 -13.42 -20.11
N PRO A 19 14.77 -12.83 -19.20
CA PRO A 19 14.26 -12.44 -17.89
C PRO A 19 13.09 -11.47 -18.14
N ALA A 20 11.93 -11.73 -17.51
CA ALA A 20 10.86 -10.75 -17.47
C ALA A 20 11.41 -9.54 -16.73
N ASP A 21 11.58 -8.42 -17.43
CA ASP A 21 11.93 -7.13 -16.82
C ASP A 21 10.81 -6.80 -15.83
N VAL A 22 11.08 -7.03 -14.54
CA VAL A 22 10.26 -6.51 -13.46
C VAL A 22 10.43 -5.00 -13.52
N LEU A 23 9.45 -4.29 -14.09
CA LEU A 23 9.43 -2.83 -14.08
C LEU A 23 9.51 -2.38 -12.62
N ALA A 24 10.69 -1.93 -12.21
CA ALA A 24 10.90 -1.39 -10.88
C ALA A 24 10.02 -0.15 -10.72
N ALA A 25 9.10 -0.19 -9.75
CA ALA A 25 8.29 0.97 -9.43
C ALA A 25 9.22 2.10 -8.97
N SER A 26 9.14 3.26 -9.62
CA SER A 26 10.00 4.40 -9.32
C SER A 26 9.25 5.71 -9.46
N PHE A 27 9.71 6.75 -8.76
CA PHE A 27 9.22 8.11 -8.94
C PHE A 27 10.33 9.12 -8.66
N ASN A 28 10.13 10.34 -9.15
CA ASN A 28 11.10 11.43 -8.96
C ASN A 28 10.68 12.30 -7.78
N CYS A 29 11.57 12.40 -6.78
CA CYS A 29 11.53 13.42 -5.73
C CYS A 29 12.41 14.62 -6.12
N ARG A 30 12.30 15.71 -5.34
CA ARG A 30 13.10 16.94 -5.56
C ARG A 30 14.61 16.66 -5.57
N GLY A 31 15.10 15.68 -4.81
CA GLY A 31 16.51 15.33 -4.68
C GLY A 31 16.96 14.10 -5.46
N GLY A 32 16.08 13.46 -6.24
CA GLY A 32 16.45 12.30 -7.04
C GLY A 32 15.34 11.29 -7.24
N ILE A 33 15.69 10.19 -7.89
CA ILE A 33 14.74 9.09 -8.16
C ILE A 33 14.76 8.11 -7.01
N ILE A 34 13.57 7.69 -6.57
CA ILE A 34 13.34 6.58 -5.65
C ILE A 34 12.91 5.37 -6.47
N SER A 35 13.49 4.22 -6.13
CA SER A 35 13.21 2.95 -6.78
C SER A 35 13.09 1.82 -5.76
N THR A 36 12.48 0.72 -6.13
CA THR A 36 12.51 -0.51 -5.33
C THR A 36 13.93 -0.93 -5.07
N GLY A 37 14.22 -1.31 -3.81
CA GLY A 37 15.56 -1.63 -3.31
C GLY A 37 16.27 -0.47 -2.60
N ASP A 38 15.83 0.78 -2.77
CA ASP A 38 16.38 1.91 -2.03
C ASP A 38 16.10 1.74 -0.52
N SER A 39 17.01 2.24 0.32
CA SER A 39 16.81 2.24 1.77
C SER A 39 15.90 3.39 2.23
N SER A 40 15.34 3.27 3.43
CA SER A 40 14.60 4.37 4.08
C SER A 40 15.44 5.65 4.20
N MET A 41 16.77 5.52 4.40
CA MET A 41 17.68 6.65 4.44
C MET A 41 17.83 7.34 3.08
N ASP A 42 17.85 6.56 1.99
CA ASP A 42 17.88 7.12 0.63
C ASP A 42 16.58 7.88 0.34
N VAL A 43 15.45 7.34 0.79
CA VAL A 43 14.16 8.01 0.64
C VAL A 43 14.14 9.34 1.39
N LEU A 44 14.58 9.37 2.64
CA LEU A 44 14.69 10.62 3.42
C LEU A 44 15.67 11.61 2.80
N ALA A 45 16.83 11.15 2.34
CA ALA A 45 17.84 12.02 1.72
C ALA A 45 17.34 12.66 0.42
N LYS A 46 16.59 11.93 -0.39
CA LYS A 46 16.10 12.39 -1.70
C LYS A 46 14.76 13.13 -1.61
N CYS A 47 13.83 12.70 -0.73
CA CYS A 47 12.47 13.20 -0.64
C CYS A 47 12.21 14.08 0.59
N GLY A 48 13.08 14.02 1.60
CA GLY A 48 12.80 14.62 2.91
C GLY A 48 11.83 13.78 3.73
N ASP A 49 11.27 14.38 4.80
CA ASP A 49 10.26 13.74 5.62
C ASP A 49 8.94 13.57 4.83
N PRO A 50 8.28 12.43 4.95
CA PRO A 50 6.95 12.25 4.37
C PRO A 50 5.88 13.01 5.15
N ASP A 51 4.79 13.38 4.47
CA ASP A 51 3.63 14.04 5.08
C ASP A 51 2.88 13.10 6.03
N SER A 52 2.95 11.78 5.80
CA SER A 52 2.37 10.77 6.68
C SER A 52 3.20 9.50 6.67
N LYS A 53 3.39 8.91 7.87
CA LYS A 53 3.98 7.59 8.07
C LYS A 53 2.99 6.68 8.78
N GLU A 54 2.76 5.51 8.21
CA GLU A 54 1.92 4.48 8.80
C GLU A 54 2.68 3.17 8.83
N SER A 55 2.48 2.39 9.88
CA SER A 55 3.25 1.17 10.11
C SER A 55 2.36 0.05 10.60
N HIS A 56 2.63 -1.17 10.13
CA HIS A 56 2.05 -2.41 10.66
C HIS A 56 3.08 -3.53 10.62
N GLN A 57 2.79 -4.64 11.30
CA GLN A 57 3.67 -5.81 11.32
C GLN A 57 3.03 -6.99 10.61
N GLU A 58 3.86 -7.72 9.86
CA GLU A 58 3.56 -9.04 9.32
C GLU A 58 4.41 -10.07 10.08
N GLU A 59 3.80 -11.16 10.58
CA GLU A 59 4.51 -12.31 11.15
C GLU A 59 4.53 -13.44 10.13
N LEU A 60 5.70 -13.90 9.77
CA LEU A 60 5.91 -15.12 8.99
C LEU A 60 6.36 -16.23 9.94
N SER A 61 5.61 -17.33 10.01
CA SER A 61 5.94 -18.49 10.82
C SER A 61 6.16 -19.71 9.94
N GLU A 62 7.39 -20.20 9.91
CA GLU A 62 7.81 -21.36 9.12
C GLU A 62 8.12 -22.55 10.02
N ARG A 63 7.68 -23.77 9.61
CA ARG A 63 8.02 -24.99 10.31
C ARG A 63 9.33 -25.54 9.75
N LEU A 64 10.36 -25.61 10.60
CA LEU A 64 11.69 -26.12 10.24
C LEU A 64 11.88 -27.61 10.59
N GLY A 65 10.86 -28.28 11.16
CA GLY A 65 10.88 -29.67 11.57
C GLY A 65 9.68 -30.03 12.44
N ASP A 66 9.62 -31.25 12.97
CA ASP A 66 8.42 -31.77 13.66
C ASP A 66 7.99 -30.90 14.85
N ASN A 67 8.93 -30.26 15.57
CA ASN A 67 8.64 -29.44 16.74
C ASN A 67 9.27 -28.02 16.70
N THR A 68 9.92 -27.65 15.60
CA THR A 68 10.61 -26.35 15.51
C THR A 68 9.86 -25.42 14.56
N ARG A 69 9.53 -24.22 15.05
CA ARG A 69 8.97 -23.13 14.24
C ARG A 69 9.86 -21.90 14.35
N GLN A 70 10.16 -21.31 13.21
CA GLN A 70 10.81 -20.02 13.13
C GLN A 70 9.74 -18.95 12.90
N LYS A 71 9.81 -17.85 13.65
CA LYS A 71 8.98 -16.67 13.45
C LYS A 71 9.85 -15.51 13.01
N THR A 72 9.45 -14.86 11.93
CA THR A 72 10.08 -13.66 11.41
C THR A 72 9.05 -12.55 11.41
N PHE A 73 9.40 -11.42 12.01
CA PHE A 73 8.56 -10.22 11.99
C PHE A 73 9.06 -9.25 10.93
N ILE A 74 8.16 -8.81 10.08
CA ILE A 74 8.44 -7.86 9.01
C ILE A 74 7.68 -6.58 9.36
N THR A 75 8.40 -5.48 9.55
CA THR A 75 7.78 -4.16 9.68
C THR A 75 7.50 -3.62 8.28
N VAL A 76 6.23 -3.29 8.03
CA VAL A 76 5.80 -2.65 6.79
C VAL A 76 5.42 -1.21 7.12
N GLU A 77 5.99 -0.27 6.36
CA GLU A 77 5.72 1.15 6.52
C GLU A 77 5.23 1.73 5.19
N ASP A 78 4.16 2.51 5.24
CA ASP A 78 3.64 3.29 4.13
C ASP A 78 3.99 4.77 4.37
N TRP A 79 4.91 5.32 3.56
CA TRP A 79 5.31 6.72 3.63
C TRP A 79 4.67 7.51 2.50
N THR A 80 3.77 8.42 2.84
CA THR A 80 3.01 9.20 1.86
C THR A 80 3.61 10.60 1.71
N TYR A 81 3.83 11.01 0.46
CA TYR A 81 4.35 12.31 0.05
C TYR A 81 3.28 13.07 -0.73
N ASN A 82 3.01 14.31 -0.30
CA ASN A 82 2.10 15.26 -0.95
C ASN A 82 2.91 16.31 -1.71
N PHE A 83 2.80 16.31 -3.02
CA PHE A 83 3.50 17.28 -3.90
C PHE A 83 2.62 18.47 -4.31
N GLY A 84 1.48 18.65 -3.65
CA GLY A 84 0.54 19.74 -3.93
C GLY A 84 -0.53 19.37 -4.95
N PRO A 85 -1.48 20.30 -5.18
CA PRO A 85 -2.74 20.02 -5.89
C PRO A 85 -2.60 19.73 -7.39
N THR A 86 -1.42 19.98 -7.96
CA THR A 86 -1.14 19.76 -9.38
C THR A 86 -0.39 18.46 -9.65
N GLN A 87 -0.01 17.71 -8.60
CA GLN A 87 0.74 16.47 -8.71
C GLN A 87 0.06 15.36 -7.92
N PHE A 88 0.26 14.13 -8.36
CA PHE A 88 -0.22 12.96 -7.64
C PHE A 88 0.60 12.73 -6.37
N MET A 89 -0.05 12.40 -5.28
CA MET A 89 0.61 11.87 -4.09
C MET A 89 1.30 10.55 -4.41
N ARG A 90 2.39 10.28 -3.69
CA ARG A 90 3.14 9.02 -3.79
C ARG A 90 3.21 8.36 -2.43
N THR A 91 2.96 7.07 -2.41
CA THR A 91 3.17 6.24 -1.22
C THR A 91 4.31 5.28 -1.48
N VAL A 92 5.37 5.41 -0.70
CA VAL A 92 6.52 4.49 -0.70
C VAL A 92 6.23 3.42 0.32
N VAL A 93 6.22 2.16 -0.10
CA VAL A 93 6.05 1.01 0.78
C VAL A 93 7.41 0.44 1.12
N LEU A 94 7.74 0.43 2.41
CA LEU A 94 8.99 -0.13 2.89
C LEU A 94 8.73 -1.41 3.70
N LYS A 95 9.56 -2.42 3.51
CA LYS A 95 9.61 -3.61 4.36
C LYS A 95 10.97 -3.68 5.02
N ASN A 96 10.98 -3.66 6.36
CA ASN A 96 12.22 -3.60 7.15
C ASN A 96 13.18 -2.51 6.65
N GLY A 97 12.63 -1.34 6.33
CA GLY A 97 13.41 -0.17 5.90
C GLY A 97 13.90 -0.18 4.44
N VAL A 98 13.45 -1.14 3.61
CA VAL A 98 13.78 -1.22 2.18
C VAL A 98 12.53 -1.00 1.34
N VAL A 99 12.61 -0.15 0.32
CA VAL A 99 11.52 0.14 -0.61
C VAL A 99 11.16 -1.12 -1.40
N THR A 100 9.91 -1.57 -1.29
CA THR A 100 9.40 -2.73 -2.02
C THR A 100 8.36 -2.37 -3.07
N ASP A 101 7.70 -1.20 -2.92
CA ASP A 101 6.70 -0.73 -3.86
C ASP A 101 6.57 0.79 -3.81
N VAL A 102 6.10 1.39 -4.91
CA VAL A 102 5.75 2.81 -5.00
C VAL A 102 4.37 2.93 -5.64
N ARG A 103 3.42 3.48 -4.89
CA ARG A 103 2.04 3.64 -5.32
C ARG A 103 1.73 5.09 -5.68
N THR A 104 0.93 5.28 -6.70
CA THR A 104 0.36 6.58 -7.06
C THR A 104 -1.00 6.72 -6.41
N GLY A 105 -1.18 7.83 -5.66
CA GLY A 105 -2.46 8.22 -5.06
C GLY A 105 -3.23 9.20 -5.95
N ASN A 106 -4.16 9.93 -5.34
CA ASN A 106 -4.87 11.03 -5.99
C ASN A 106 -3.98 12.29 -6.07
N TYR A 107 -4.51 13.37 -6.65
CA TYR A 107 -3.85 14.67 -6.59
C TYR A 107 -3.65 15.13 -5.15
N GLY A 108 -2.53 15.75 -4.89
CA GLY A 108 -2.23 16.31 -3.57
C GLY A 108 -3.07 17.55 -3.25
N TYR A 109 -2.78 18.19 -2.14
CA TYR A 109 -3.52 19.34 -1.60
C TYR A 109 -2.56 20.38 -1.04
N VAL A 110 -3.07 21.61 -0.85
CA VAL A 110 -2.24 22.76 -0.41
C VAL A 110 -2.01 22.76 1.11
N ASN A 111 -3.00 22.34 1.89
CA ASN A 111 -2.89 22.28 3.36
C ASN A 111 -3.99 21.40 3.96
N PRO A 112 -3.64 20.36 4.74
CA PRO A 112 -4.62 19.53 5.42
C PRO A 112 -5.30 20.26 6.61
N ALA A 113 -4.76 21.39 7.07
CA ALA A 113 -5.27 22.11 8.23
C ALA A 113 -6.40 23.10 7.89
N GLU A 114 -6.65 23.42 6.61
CA GLU A 114 -7.87 24.13 6.26
C GLU A 114 -9.04 23.14 6.25
N PRO A 115 -10.10 23.38 7.04
CA PRO A 115 -11.27 22.54 7.00
C PRO A 115 -11.79 22.51 5.57
N ALA A 116 -11.80 21.36 4.94
CA ALA A 116 -12.42 21.18 3.65
C ALA A 116 -13.88 21.61 3.81
N THR A 117 -14.24 22.75 3.23
CA THR A 117 -15.63 23.23 3.16
C THR A 117 -16.47 22.32 2.25
N ARG A 118 -15.86 21.26 1.72
CA ARG A 118 -16.48 20.28 0.82
C ARG A 118 -17.14 19.18 1.64
N GLU A 119 -18.37 18.94 1.30
CA GLU A 119 -19.13 17.84 1.86
C GLU A 119 -18.42 16.51 1.59
N CYS A 120 -18.21 15.72 2.66
CA CYS A 120 -17.70 14.35 2.56
C CYS A 120 -18.74 13.47 1.87
N SER A 121 -18.78 13.48 0.54
CA SER A 121 -19.72 12.71 -0.27
C SER A 121 -19.00 11.64 -1.07
N GLU A 122 -19.72 10.60 -1.48
CA GLU A 122 -19.21 9.53 -2.34
C GLU A 122 -18.61 10.04 -3.65
N GLN A 123 -18.99 11.24 -4.07
CA GLN A 123 -18.45 11.87 -5.27
C GLN A 123 -16.98 12.28 -5.13
N TYR A 124 -16.51 12.50 -3.91
CA TYR A 124 -15.15 13.00 -3.67
C TYR A 124 -14.22 11.97 -3.01
N VAL A 125 -14.77 10.92 -2.41
CA VAL A 125 -14.02 9.89 -1.70
C VAL A 125 -14.23 8.56 -2.41
N SER A 126 -13.13 7.87 -2.71
CA SER A 126 -13.13 6.62 -3.48
C SER A 126 -12.45 5.49 -2.72
N ILE A 127 -12.90 4.26 -2.92
CA ILE A 127 -12.19 3.08 -2.45
C ILE A 127 -10.76 3.13 -2.96
N GLY A 128 -9.79 2.86 -2.07
CA GLY A 128 -8.37 2.98 -2.34
C GLY A 128 -7.73 4.31 -1.92
N ASP A 129 -8.53 5.34 -1.59
CA ASP A 129 -8.00 6.59 -1.03
C ASP A 129 -7.23 6.31 0.25
N SER A 130 -6.14 7.04 0.47
CA SER A 130 -5.44 7.03 1.75
C SER A 130 -6.20 7.82 2.81
N LYS A 131 -5.88 7.61 4.09
CA LYS A 131 -6.42 8.45 5.17
C LYS A 131 -6.13 9.93 4.94
N THR A 132 -4.95 10.23 4.43
CA THR A 132 -4.53 11.60 4.10
C THR A 132 -5.37 12.20 2.98
N ASP A 133 -5.70 11.42 1.94
CA ASP A 133 -6.64 11.85 0.88
C ASP A 133 -8.01 12.20 1.46
N VAL A 134 -8.51 11.33 2.34
CA VAL A 134 -9.84 11.53 2.95
C VAL A 134 -9.83 12.75 3.88
N LEU A 135 -8.79 12.94 4.70
CA LEU A 135 -8.64 14.15 5.53
C LEU A 135 -8.62 15.42 4.68
N ALA A 136 -7.89 15.42 3.57
CA ALA A 136 -7.84 16.55 2.65
C ALA A 136 -9.20 16.87 2.00
N LYS A 137 -10.00 15.84 1.73
CA LYS A 137 -11.31 15.97 1.07
C LYS A 137 -12.46 16.24 2.05
N CYS A 138 -12.41 15.64 3.23
CA CYS A 138 -13.50 15.61 4.20
C CYS A 138 -13.21 16.37 5.51
N GLY A 139 -11.94 16.70 5.76
CA GLY A 139 -11.50 17.18 7.07
C GLY A 139 -11.49 16.07 8.13
N GLU A 140 -11.41 16.48 9.40
CA GLU A 140 -11.40 15.52 10.52
C GLU A 140 -12.77 14.84 10.70
N PRO A 141 -12.81 13.52 10.93
CA PRO A 141 -14.05 12.82 11.21
C PRO A 141 -14.59 13.15 12.61
N THR A 142 -15.90 13.04 12.78
CA THR A 142 -16.56 13.26 14.07
C THR A 142 -16.15 12.19 15.10
N LEU A 143 -15.90 10.97 14.65
CA LEU A 143 -15.50 9.83 15.50
C LEU A 143 -14.53 8.94 14.77
N LYS A 144 -13.50 8.46 15.48
CA LYS A 144 -12.54 7.44 15.02
C LYS A 144 -12.56 6.25 15.97
N ASN A 145 -12.78 5.06 15.41
CA ASN A 145 -12.63 3.79 16.13
C ASN A 145 -11.50 3.00 15.46
N THR A 146 -10.67 2.36 16.28
CA THR A 146 -9.52 1.58 15.77
C THR A 146 -9.49 0.21 16.42
N HIS A 147 -9.27 -0.83 15.64
CA HIS A 147 -8.96 -2.18 16.12
C HIS A 147 -7.97 -2.87 15.17
N VAL A 148 -7.42 -4.00 15.59
CA VAL A 148 -6.49 -4.78 14.80
C VAL A 148 -7.13 -6.13 14.49
N ASP A 149 -7.21 -6.47 13.20
CA ASP A 149 -7.58 -7.81 12.73
C ASP A 149 -6.32 -8.62 12.46
N GLU A 150 -6.33 -9.90 12.80
CA GLU A 150 -5.26 -10.83 12.43
C GLU A 150 -5.77 -11.81 11.36
N PHE A 151 -5.09 -11.86 10.23
CA PHE A 151 -5.34 -12.83 9.16
C PHE A 151 -4.23 -13.86 9.13
N LYS A 152 -4.61 -15.15 9.10
CA LYS A 152 -3.66 -16.27 8.99
C LYS A 152 -3.84 -16.96 7.66
N GLU A 153 -2.80 -16.95 6.87
CA GLU A 153 -2.70 -17.69 5.61
C GLU A 153 -1.72 -18.84 5.79
N ARG A 154 -2.11 -20.03 5.38
CA ARG A 154 -1.27 -21.21 5.44
C ARG A 154 -0.85 -21.62 4.04
N LEU A 155 0.45 -21.68 3.83
CA LEU A 155 1.08 -22.11 2.59
C LEU A 155 2.01 -23.29 2.94
N ASP A 156 1.55 -24.51 2.71
CA ASP A 156 2.26 -25.73 3.07
C ASP A 156 2.73 -25.74 4.54
N ASP A 157 4.04 -25.74 4.77
CA ASP A 157 4.65 -25.73 6.11
C ASP A 157 4.83 -24.31 6.68
N THR A 158 4.49 -23.29 5.91
CA THR A 158 4.60 -21.88 6.29
C THR A 158 3.23 -21.32 6.66
N THR A 159 3.15 -20.61 7.78
CA THR A 159 1.99 -19.82 8.16
C THR A 159 2.38 -18.36 8.17
N ARG A 160 1.68 -17.57 7.38
CA ARG A 160 1.79 -16.11 7.41
C ARG A 160 0.64 -15.54 8.24
N THR A 161 0.98 -14.77 9.25
CA THR A 161 0.01 -13.96 10.01
C THR A 161 0.23 -12.50 9.66
N VAL A 162 -0.83 -11.83 9.22
CA VAL A 162 -0.80 -10.41 8.89
C VAL A 162 -1.72 -9.68 9.86
N SER A 163 -1.16 -8.77 10.63
CA SER A 163 -1.92 -7.86 11.47
C SER A 163 -2.35 -6.67 10.64
N VAL A 164 -3.65 -6.44 10.54
CA VAL A 164 -4.25 -5.35 9.77
C VAL A 164 -4.90 -4.36 10.72
N THR A 165 -4.40 -3.13 10.75
CA THR A 165 -5.08 -2.05 11.45
C THR A 165 -6.35 -1.66 10.69
N VAL A 166 -7.48 -1.76 11.37
CA VAL A 166 -8.79 -1.35 10.84
C VAL A 166 -9.24 -0.10 11.58
N GLU A 167 -9.54 0.95 10.84
CA GLU A 167 -10.10 2.19 11.39
C GLU A 167 -11.44 2.48 10.75
N GLU A 168 -12.42 2.82 11.58
CA GLU A 168 -13.71 3.31 11.13
C GLU A 168 -13.84 4.81 11.49
N TRP A 169 -13.97 5.63 10.47
CA TRP A 169 -14.16 7.07 10.59
C TRP A 169 -15.61 7.43 10.29
N SER A 170 -16.27 8.07 11.25
CA SER A 170 -17.66 8.51 11.10
C SER A 170 -17.71 10.02 10.93
N TYR A 171 -18.41 10.47 9.90
CA TYR A 171 -18.68 11.87 9.59
C TYR A 171 -20.15 12.18 9.82
N ASN A 172 -20.46 12.99 10.83
CA ASN A 172 -21.79 13.52 11.05
C ASN A 172 -21.98 14.77 10.18
N LEU A 173 -22.85 14.66 9.19
CA LEU A 173 -23.11 15.72 8.21
C LEU A 173 -24.36 16.56 8.55
N GLY A 174 -24.85 16.45 9.81
CA GLY A 174 -26.01 17.18 10.32
C GLY A 174 -27.33 16.41 10.17
N PRO A 175 -28.40 16.92 10.79
CA PRO A 175 -29.67 16.18 10.97
C PRO A 175 -30.45 15.89 9.69
N THR A 176 -30.14 16.56 8.59
CA THR A 176 -30.80 16.33 7.29
C THR A 176 -30.03 15.37 6.38
N ARG A 177 -28.90 14.84 6.84
CA ARG A 177 -28.03 13.96 6.07
C ARG A 177 -27.70 12.70 6.84
N PHE A 178 -27.37 11.67 6.10
CA PHE A 178 -26.90 10.43 6.70
C PHE A 178 -25.43 10.55 7.16
N VAL A 179 -25.12 9.96 8.31
CA VAL A 179 -23.74 9.76 8.75
C VAL A 179 -23.00 8.90 7.72
N ARG A 180 -21.79 9.30 7.36
CA ARG A 180 -20.91 8.50 6.49
C ARG A 180 -19.90 7.76 7.36
N ILE A 181 -19.74 6.47 7.11
CA ILE A 181 -18.82 5.60 7.83
C ILE A 181 -17.83 5.03 6.82
N LEU A 182 -16.58 5.41 7.00
CA LEU A 182 -15.46 5.04 6.15
C LEU A 182 -14.59 4.01 6.87
N THR A 183 -14.38 2.84 6.29
CA THR A 183 -13.54 1.80 6.88
C THR A 183 -12.19 1.75 6.14
N PHE A 184 -11.13 1.95 6.89
CA PHE A 184 -9.76 1.85 6.40
C PHE A 184 -9.13 0.55 6.87
N ARG A 185 -8.34 -0.08 6.01
CA ARG A 185 -7.46 -1.20 6.34
C ARG A 185 -6.04 -0.84 5.93
N ASN A 186 -5.11 -0.89 6.88
CA ASN A 186 -3.73 -0.42 6.67
C ASN A 186 -3.71 0.90 5.90
N SER A 187 -4.48 1.89 6.44
CA SER A 187 -4.54 3.27 5.92
C SER A 187 -5.15 3.47 4.54
N ARG A 188 -5.71 2.42 3.95
CA ARG A 188 -6.43 2.50 2.68
C ARG A 188 -7.93 2.33 2.90
N LEU A 189 -8.72 3.21 2.29
CA LEU A 189 -10.18 3.14 2.31
C LEU A 189 -10.65 1.88 1.57
N THR A 190 -11.32 1.00 2.29
CA THR A 190 -11.80 -0.29 1.74
C THR A 190 -13.31 -0.39 1.70
N ASN A 191 -14.01 0.44 2.49
CA ASN A 191 -15.46 0.42 2.49
C ASN A 191 -16.03 1.80 2.83
N ILE A 192 -17.16 2.13 2.20
CA ILE A 192 -17.97 3.32 2.46
C ILE A 192 -19.39 2.86 2.72
N ARG A 193 -19.93 3.19 3.90
CA ARG A 193 -21.34 2.85 4.24
C ARG A 193 -22.05 4.07 4.79
N THR A 194 -23.37 4.04 4.66
CA THR A 194 -24.27 5.04 5.19
C THR A 194 -24.84 4.55 6.50
N GLY A 195 -24.81 5.40 7.53
CA GLY A 195 -25.44 5.17 8.82
C GLY A 195 -26.84 5.76 8.90
N ASN A 196 -27.29 6.07 10.11
CA ASN A 196 -28.54 6.80 10.35
C ASN A 196 -28.38 8.28 10.00
N TYR A 197 -29.48 9.06 10.10
CA TYR A 197 -29.41 10.51 10.03
C TYR A 197 -28.48 11.06 11.09
N GLY A 198 -27.77 12.13 10.75
CA GLY A 198 -26.92 12.85 11.70
C GLY A 198 -27.73 13.64 12.75
N TYR A 199 -27.03 14.35 13.63
CA TYR A 199 -27.60 15.16 14.72
C TYR A 199 -26.94 16.53 14.78
#